data_257dd2d12d314279f59e85bda19d2353
#
_entry.id   257dd2d12d314279f59e85bda19d2353
#
_cell.length_a   1.000
_cell.length_b   1.000
_cell.length_c   1.000
_cell.angle_alpha   90.00
_cell.angle_beta   90.00
_cell.angle_gamma   90.00
#
_symmetry.space_group_name_H-M   'P 1'
#
loop_
_entity.id
_entity.type
_entity.pdbx_description
1 polymer ?
#
loop_
_entity_poly.entity_id
_entity_poly.type
_entity_poly.pdbx_seq_one_letter_code
_entity_poly.pdbx_strand_id
1 'polypeptide(L)'
;MKIFTFKQNRRNLVSLFVWSVFLLICAKVSAADEQKLSEKVSTDIVQIKLLKPFGNLEQVYQIENLYFAGQPDKATLEHFRSLGGETVINLRDPSELKFNERLMVHDLGLRYYNFPVPGKQPVNPSIMLATSWAIEHEGKVPIFVHCSSGNRAAVALAVHLTRKLGLTQDEAVSISERSGLTHPNTRKKLIALLKEGLKP
;
A
#
# COMPACT_ATOMS: atom_id res chain seq x y z
N MET A 1 -55.65 54.08 20.81
CA MET A 1 -55.63 53.42 19.53
C MET A 1 -54.20 53.45 19.03
N LYS A 2 -53.40 52.38 19.24
CA LYS A 2 -51.97 52.31 18.82
C LYS A 2 -51.88 51.42 17.62
N ILE A 3 -51.42 51.96 16.50
CA ILE A 3 -51.23 51.28 15.23
C ILE A 3 -49.88 50.56 15.28
N PHE A 4 -49.87 49.23 15.22
CA PHE A 4 -48.68 48.43 15.12
C PHE A 4 -48.31 48.26 13.61
N THR A 5 -47.21 48.88 13.18
CA THR A 5 -46.66 48.69 11.85
C THR A 5 -45.75 47.43 11.80
N PHE A 6 -46.15 46.47 10.99
CA PHE A 6 -45.38 45.25 10.77
C PHE A 6 -44.24 45.52 9.78
N LYS A 7 -43.00 45.54 10.30
CA LYS A 7 -41.80 45.69 9.50
C LYS A 7 -41.32 44.31 9.03
N GLN A 8 -41.68 43.94 7.80
CA GLN A 8 -41.37 42.71 7.18
C GLN A 8 -39.85 42.58 6.94
N ASN A 9 -39.23 41.56 7.54
CA ASN A 9 -37.80 41.32 7.57
C ASN A 9 -37.33 40.65 6.29
N ARG A 10 -36.77 41.43 5.34
CA ARG A 10 -36.26 40.98 4.05
C ARG A 10 -34.97 40.10 4.12
N ARG A 11 -34.48 39.82 5.35
CA ARG A 11 -33.21 39.09 5.54
C ARG A 11 -33.31 37.57 5.38
N ASN A 12 -34.51 36.98 5.46
CA ASN A 12 -34.69 35.53 5.43
C ASN A 12 -34.85 34.92 4.06
N LEU A 13 -35.13 35.70 3.02
CA LEU A 13 -35.26 35.16 1.65
C LEU A 13 -33.92 34.91 0.95
N VAL A 14 -32.91 35.72 1.28
CA VAL A 14 -31.57 35.54 0.65
C VAL A 14 -30.86 34.32 1.21
N SER A 15 -31.08 34.00 2.49
CA SER A 15 -30.46 32.82 3.14
C SER A 15 -30.97 31.51 2.57
N LEU A 16 -32.25 31.40 2.26
CA LEU A 16 -32.85 30.17 1.70
C LEU A 16 -32.42 29.90 0.23
N PHE A 17 -32.17 30.97 -0.52
CA PHE A 17 -31.72 30.84 -1.91
C PHE A 17 -30.24 30.41 -2.00
N VAL A 18 -29.40 30.87 -1.08
CA VAL A 18 -27.97 30.49 -1.04
C VAL A 18 -27.83 29.01 -0.62
N TRP A 19 -28.66 28.53 0.32
CA TRP A 19 -28.64 27.10 0.72
C TRP A 19 -29.16 26.15 -0.36
N SER A 20 -30.16 26.57 -1.13
CA SER A 20 -30.69 25.74 -2.23
C SER A 20 -29.72 25.64 -3.41
N VAL A 21 -28.96 26.70 -3.71
CA VAL A 21 -27.92 26.69 -4.74
C VAL A 21 -26.69 25.87 -4.31
N PHE A 22 -26.32 25.91 -3.03
CA PHE A 22 -25.23 25.09 -2.49
C PHE A 22 -25.55 23.59 -2.49
N LEU A 23 -26.81 23.20 -2.21
CA LEU A 23 -27.30 21.82 -2.30
C LEU A 23 -27.39 21.29 -3.74
N LEU A 24 -27.61 22.16 -4.72
CA LEU A 24 -27.68 21.78 -6.14
C LEU A 24 -26.30 21.64 -6.80
N ILE A 25 -25.28 22.27 -6.25
CA ILE A 25 -23.88 22.15 -6.77
C ILE A 25 -23.19 20.90 -6.19
N CYS A 26 -23.57 20.41 -5.01
CA CYS A 26 -23.06 19.16 -4.44
C CYS A 26 -23.61 17.88 -5.09
N ALA A 27 -24.56 17.96 -5.99
CA ALA A 27 -25.29 16.80 -6.50
C ALA A 27 -25.01 16.48 -7.97
N LYS A 28 -23.73 16.41 -8.40
CA LYS A 28 -23.38 15.75 -9.68
C LYS A 28 -21.85 15.50 -9.84
N VAL A 29 -21.16 15.09 -8.79
CA VAL A 29 -19.93 14.35 -9.00
C VAL A 29 -20.37 12.91 -9.28
N SER A 30 -20.11 12.42 -10.50
CA SER A 30 -20.43 11.03 -10.81
C SER A 30 -19.50 10.11 -10.03
N ALA A 31 -19.94 8.89 -9.72
CA ALA A 31 -19.05 7.88 -9.10
C ALA A 31 -17.76 7.67 -9.92
N ALA A 32 -17.81 7.87 -11.24
CA ALA A 32 -16.65 7.84 -12.12
C ALA A 32 -15.68 9.02 -11.90
N ASP A 33 -16.19 10.21 -11.56
CA ASP A 33 -15.35 11.37 -11.27
C ASP A 33 -14.71 11.26 -9.88
N GLU A 34 -15.42 10.72 -8.89
CA GLU A 34 -14.86 10.41 -7.57
C GLU A 34 -13.77 9.34 -7.68
N GLN A 35 -14.01 8.29 -8.46
CA GLN A 35 -13.03 7.23 -8.68
C GLN A 35 -11.80 7.75 -9.42
N LYS A 36 -11.96 8.60 -10.44
CA LYS A 36 -10.86 9.23 -11.18
C LYS A 36 -10.07 10.22 -10.32
N LEU A 37 -10.74 10.94 -9.41
CA LEU A 37 -10.10 11.84 -8.46
C LEU A 37 -9.32 11.05 -7.40
N SER A 38 -9.88 9.96 -6.85
CA SER A 38 -9.20 9.09 -5.89
C SER A 38 -7.99 8.41 -6.53
N GLU A 39 -8.10 7.92 -7.75
CA GLU A 39 -7.00 7.32 -8.51
C GLU A 39 -5.88 8.33 -8.79
N LYS A 40 -6.21 9.57 -9.12
CA LYS A 40 -5.25 10.66 -9.30
C LYS A 40 -4.56 11.03 -7.99
N VAL A 41 -5.31 11.15 -6.89
CA VAL A 41 -4.77 11.44 -5.55
C VAL A 41 -3.83 10.32 -5.10
N SER A 42 -4.20 9.05 -5.29
CA SER A 42 -3.35 7.92 -4.92
C SER A 42 -2.08 7.82 -5.78
N THR A 43 -2.15 8.24 -7.04
CA THR A 43 -1.00 8.29 -7.96
C THR A 43 -0.02 9.40 -7.57
N ASP A 44 -0.52 10.53 -7.10
CA ASP A 44 0.30 11.68 -6.67
C ASP A 44 0.92 11.46 -5.27
N ILE A 45 0.27 10.68 -4.39
CA ILE A 45 0.74 10.42 -3.02
C ILE A 45 1.82 9.33 -2.99
N VAL A 46 1.73 8.30 -3.84
CA VAL A 46 2.67 7.16 -3.82
C VAL A 46 3.42 7.05 -5.14
N GLN A 47 4.66 7.55 -5.13
CA GLN A 47 5.56 7.46 -6.28
C GLN A 47 6.19 6.08 -6.35
N ILE A 48 5.84 5.30 -7.38
CA ILE A 48 6.38 3.96 -7.63
C ILE A 48 7.44 4.06 -8.71
N LYS A 49 8.67 3.73 -8.37
CA LYS A 49 9.78 3.63 -9.32
C LYS A 49 10.06 2.17 -9.66
N LEU A 50 10.05 1.85 -10.94
CA LEU A 50 10.46 0.54 -11.44
C LEU A 50 11.94 0.54 -11.79
N LEU A 51 12.70 -0.31 -11.12
CA LEU A 51 14.13 -0.53 -11.35
C LEU A 51 14.30 -1.74 -12.26
N LYS A 52 15.07 -1.60 -13.36
CA LYS A 52 15.33 -2.67 -14.35
C LYS A 52 16.73 -2.51 -14.97
N PRO A 53 17.54 -3.54 -15.00
CA PRO A 53 17.54 -4.73 -14.14
C PRO A 53 18.01 -4.37 -12.71
N PHE A 54 17.80 -5.27 -11.75
CA PHE A 54 18.34 -5.11 -10.40
C PHE A 54 18.91 -6.47 -9.94
N GLY A 55 20.19 -6.68 -10.11
CA GLY A 55 20.80 -7.98 -9.93
C GLY A 55 20.21 -9.03 -10.89
N ASN A 56 19.76 -10.18 -10.36
CA ASN A 56 19.05 -11.21 -11.14
C ASN A 56 17.58 -10.91 -11.37
N LEU A 57 17.07 -9.82 -10.83
CA LEU A 57 15.66 -9.48 -10.90
C LEU A 57 15.38 -8.54 -12.08
N GLU A 58 14.45 -8.94 -12.93
CA GLU A 58 14.00 -8.10 -14.04
C GLU A 58 13.20 -6.90 -13.57
N GLN A 59 12.55 -7.01 -12.41
CA GLN A 59 11.68 -5.97 -11.86
C GLN A 59 11.82 -5.88 -10.34
N VAL A 60 12.19 -4.70 -9.88
CA VAL A 60 12.13 -4.29 -8.48
C VAL A 60 11.34 -3.00 -8.40
N TYR A 61 10.33 -2.95 -7.57
CA TYR A 61 9.53 -1.74 -7.34
C TYR A 61 10.05 -1.02 -6.11
N GLN A 62 10.37 0.26 -6.25
CA GLN A 62 10.83 1.10 -5.16
C GLN A 62 9.79 2.17 -4.83
N ILE A 63 9.50 2.30 -3.54
CA ILE A 63 8.65 3.34 -2.96
C ILE A 63 9.40 3.86 -1.75
N GLU A 64 9.83 5.13 -1.80
CA GLU A 64 10.69 5.71 -0.76
C GLU A 64 11.93 4.83 -0.52
N ASN A 65 12.12 4.34 0.71
CA ASN A 65 13.19 3.43 1.13
C ASN A 65 12.84 1.94 1.00
N LEU A 66 11.66 1.60 0.46
CA LEU A 66 11.17 0.23 0.39
C LEU A 66 11.34 -0.34 -1.02
N TYR A 67 11.91 -1.54 -1.12
CA TYR A 67 12.12 -2.30 -2.35
C TYR A 67 11.27 -3.57 -2.30
N PHE A 68 10.45 -3.80 -3.32
CA PHE A 68 9.53 -4.94 -3.41
C PHE A 68 9.81 -5.76 -4.66
N ALA A 69 10.01 -7.08 -4.50
CA ALA A 69 10.39 -7.94 -5.62
C ALA A 69 10.07 -9.43 -5.41
N GLY A 70 10.48 -10.24 -6.40
CA GLY A 70 10.63 -11.69 -6.28
C GLY A 70 11.87 -12.09 -5.48
N GLN A 71 12.23 -13.37 -5.53
CA GLN A 71 13.36 -13.93 -4.79
C GLN A 71 14.70 -13.35 -5.27
N PRO A 72 15.46 -12.63 -4.43
CA PRO A 72 16.80 -12.19 -4.77
C PRO A 72 17.80 -13.35 -4.67
N ASP A 73 18.82 -13.31 -5.48
CA ASP A 73 20.05 -14.07 -5.28
C ASP A 73 21.07 -13.26 -4.46
N LYS A 74 22.23 -13.87 -4.21
CA LYS A 74 23.31 -13.21 -3.45
C LYS A 74 23.79 -11.94 -4.14
N ALA A 75 23.99 -11.95 -5.46
CA ALA A 75 24.46 -10.78 -6.21
C ALA A 75 23.47 -9.61 -6.15
N THR A 76 22.15 -9.91 -6.18
CA THR A 76 21.10 -8.92 -5.99
C THR A 76 21.16 -8.26 -4.61
N LEU A 77 21.40 -9.06 -3.56
CA LEU A 77 21.52 -8.54 -2.19
C LEU A 77 22.83 -7.78 -1.98
N GLU A 78 23.94 -8.18 -2.62
CA GLU A 78 25.19 -7.43 -2.65
C GLU A 78 24.99 -6.07 -3.31
N HIS A 79 24.27 -6.05 -4.44
CA HIS A 79 23.92 -4.79 -5.09
C HIS A 79 23.01 -3.92 -4.20
N PHE A 80 21.97 -4.49 -3.58
CA PHE A 80 21.13 -3.78 -2.62
C PHE A 80 21.97 -3.20 -1.46
N ARG A 81 22.89 -3.98 -0.91
CA ARG A 81 23.79 -3.54 0.15
C ARG A 81 24.67 -2.37 -0.30
N SER A 82 25.18 -2.40 -1.53
CA SER A 82 26.01 -1.32 -2.09
C SER A 82 25.26 0.02 -2.23
N LEU A 83 23.92 -0.03 -2.32
CA LEU A 83 23.04 1.13 -2.34
C LEU A 83 22.63 1.61 -0.92
N GLY A 84 23.27 1.10 0.13
CA GLY A 84 22.93 1.41 1.51
C GLY A 84 21.82 0.54 2.09
N GLY A 85 21.49 -0.57 1.44
CA GLY A 85 20.51 -1.53 1.95
C GLY A 85 20.91 -2.07 3.32
N GLU A 86 19.93 -2.25 4.21
CA GLU A 86 20.18 -2.70 5.58
C GLU A 86 19.34 -3.89 6.01
N THR A 87 18.12 -4.02 5.53
CA THR A 87 17.17 -5.02 6.03
C THR A 87 16.52 -5.80 4.90
N VAL A 88 16.41 -7.11 5.06
CA VAL A 88 15.68 -8.02 4.17
C VAL A 88 14.49 -8.62 4.93
N ILE A 89 13.31 -8.53 4.34
CA ILE A 89 12.07 -9.15 4.84
C ILE A 89 11.61 -10.20 3.83
N ASN A 90 11.67 -11.46 4.22
CA ASN A 90 11.22 -12.60 3.42
C ASN A 90 9.81 -13.03 3.82
N LEU A 91 8.90 -13.11 2.85
CA LEU A 91 7.52 -13.55 3.03
C LEU A 91 7.29 -15.02 2.60
N ARG A 92 8.36 -15.74 2.28
CA ARG A 92 8.26 -17.16 1.90
C ARG A 92 8.21 -18.04 3.13
N ASP A 93 7.45 -19.12 3.02
CA ASP A 93 7.55 -20.20 4.00
C ASP A 93 8.96 -20.82 3.90
N PRO A 94 9.61 -21.17 5.03
CA PRO A 94 10.92 -21.82 5.02
C PRO A 94 10.98 -23.07 4.14
N SER A 95 9.88 -23.83 4.03
CA SER A 95 9.80 -25.01 3.17
C SER A 95 9.87 -24.71 1.66
N GLU A 96 9.64 -23.47 1.26
CA GLU A 96 9.79 -23.03 -0.13
C GLU A 96 11.26 -22.77 -0.51
N LEU A 97 12.17 -22.66 0.47
CA LEU A 97 13.57 -22.32 0.26
C LEU A 97 14.42 -23.57 0.08
N LYS A 98 15.32 -23.56 -0.91
CA LYS A 98 16.28 -24.64 -1.18
C LYS A 98 17.69 -24.31 -0.63
N PHE A 99 17.82 -23.20 0.08
CA PHE A 99 19.08 -22.70 0.65
C PHE A 99 18.80 -21.94 1.95
N ASN A 100 19.84 -21.71 2.74
CA ASN A 100 19.75 -20.95 3.97
C ASN A 100 19.88 -19.45 3.69
N GLU A 101 18.73 -18.80 3.39
CA GLU A 101 18.72 -17.38 3.08
C GLU A 101 19.10 -16.50 4.28
N ARG A 102 18.70 -16.90 5.50
CA ARG A 102 19.09 -16.17 6.72
C ARG A 102 20.62 -16.06 6.83
N LEU A 103 21.31 -17.17 6.61
CA LEU A 103 22.77 -17.17 6.66
C LEU A 103 23.36 -16.26 5.54
N MET A 104 22.88 -16.40 4.31
CA MET A 104 23.32 -15.58 3.18
C MET A 104 23.12 -14.08 3.44
N VAL A 105 21.98 -13.68 3.98
CA VAL A 105 21.69 -12.27 4.31
C VAL A 105 22.58 -11.78 5.44
N HIS A 106 22.79 -12.59 6.48
CA HIS A 106 23.64 -12.26 7.62
C HIS A 106 25.11 -12.11 7.19
N ASP A 107 25.62 -12.99 6.34
CA ASP A 107 27.00 -12.92 5.79
C ASP A 107 27.27 -11.62 5.02
N LEU A 108 26.21 -10.99 4.49
CA LEU A 108 26.27 -9.68 3.84
C LEU A 108 26.15 -8.52 4.84
N GLY A 109 26.05 -8.79 6.13
CA GLY A 109 25.88 -7.77 7.16
C GLY A 109 24.50 -7.10 7.13
N LEU A 110 23.49 -7.78 6.59
CA LEU A 110 22.10 -7.31 6.52
C LEU A 110 21.26 -7.93 7.65
N ARG A 111 20.27 -7.19 8.14
CA ARG A 111 19.26 -7.72 9.05
C ARG A 111 18.26 -8.58 8.27
N TYR A 112 17.74 -9.63 8.91
CA TYR A 112 16.82 -10.57 8.29
C TYR A 112 15.60 -10.84 9.15
N TYR A 113 14.42 -10.61 8.55
CA TYR A 113 13.13 -11.03 9.10
C TYR A 113 12.47 -12.03 8.17
N ASN A 114 11.78 -13.01 8.74
CA ASN A 114 10.94 -13.92 7.99
C ASN A 114 9.52 -13.92 8.57
N PHE A 115 8.57 -13.49 7.74
CA PHE A 115 7.14 -13.52 8.03
C PHE A 115 6.45 -14.44 7.01
N PRO A 116 6.39 -15.74 7.27
CA PRO A 116 5.95 -16.72 6.28
C PRO A 116 4.46 -16.55 5.93
N VAL A 117 4.19 -16.29 4.67
CA VAL A 117 2.85 -16.20 4.08
C VAL A 117 2.65 -17.42 3.19
N PRO A 118 1.93 -18.47 3.64
CA PRO A 118 1.71 -19.67 2.85
C PRO A 118 0.97 -19.36 1.55
N GLY A 119 1.53 -19.81 0.42
CA GLY A 119 1.01 -19.45 -0.92
C GLY A 119 -0.42 -19.95 -1.18
N LYS A 120 -0.80 -21.10 -0.62
CA LYS A 120 -2.11 -21.74 -0.84
C LYS A 120 -3.19 -21.27 0.12
N GLN A 121 -2.84 -20.79 1.31
CA GLN A 121 -3.76 -20.37 2.35
C GLN A 121 -4.28 -18.92 2.12
N PRO A 122 -5.40 -18.52 2.74
CA PRO A 122 -5.74 -17.11 2.88
C PRO A 122 -4.57 -16.32 3.47
N VAL A 123 -4.49 -15.03 3.14
CA VAL A 123 -3.47 -14.16 3.75
C VAL A 123 -3.85 -13.91 5.20
N ASN A 124 -2.97 -14.27 6.12
CA ASN A 124 -3.18 -14.04 7.53
C ASN A 124 -2.97 -12.54 7.86
N PRO A 125 -4.00 -11.82 8.38
CA PRO A 125 -3.90 -10.42 8.75
C PRO A 125 -2.75 -10.14 9.74
N SER A 126 -2.58 -10.98 10.76
CA SER A 126 -1.55 -10.79 11.79
C SER A 126 -0.14 -10.84 11.22
N ILE A 127 0.11 -11.71 10.23
CA ILE A 127 1.43 -11.78 9.54
C ILE A 127 1.67 -10.50 8.73
N MET A 128 0.67 -10.00 8.02
CA MET A 128 0.78 -8.76 7.26
C MET A 128 0.96 -7.54 8.17
N LEU A 129 0.26 -7.51 9.29
CA LEU A 129 0.43 -6.47 10.30
C LEU A 129 1.84 -6.53 10.92
N ALA A 130 2.32 -7.71 11.29
CA ALA A 130 3.69 -7.89 11.80
C ALA A 130 4.75 -7.44 10.78
N THR A 131 4.54 -7.74 9.48
CA THR A 131 5.40 -7.26 8.39
C THR A 131 5.40 -5.73 8.33
N SER A 132 4.22 -5.11 8.39
CA SER A 132 4.09 -3.65 8.37
C SER A 132 4.75 -2.99 9.59
N TRP A 133 4.64 -3.60 10.77
CA TRP A 133 5.29 -3.14 11.98
C TRP A 133 6.81 -3.25 11.90
N ALA A 134 7.33 -4.33 11.32
CA ALA A 134 8.77 -4.47 11.11
C ALA A 134 9.30 -3.37 10.17
N ILE A 135 8.58 -3.05 9.09
CA ILE A 135 8.93 -1.95 8.20
C ILE A 135 8.96 -0.61 8.96
N GLU A 136 7.96 -0.34 9.80
CA GLU A 136 7.91 0.89 10.61
C GLU A 136 9.03 0.95 11.65
N HIS A 137 9.36 -0.18 12.27
CA HIS A 137 10.41 -0.27 13.29
C HIS A 137 11.81 0.00 12.71
N GLU A 138 12.09 -0.47 11.50
CA GLU A 138 13.32 -0.20 10.77
C GLU A 138 13.46 1.29 10.37
N GLY A 139 12.36 2.02 10.31
CA GLY A 139 12.34 3.45 10.05
C GLY A 139 12.72 3.83 8.63
N LYS A 140 13.75 4.69 8.46
CA LYS A 140 14.13 5.23 7.15
C LYS A 140 15.24 4.46 6.43
N VAL A 141 15.71 3.36 6.99
CA VAL A 141 16.73 2.55 6.32
C VAL A 141 16.15 1.82 5.11
N PRO A 142 16.94 1.58 4.05
CA PRO A 142 16.44 0.81 2.91
C PRO A 142 16.13 -0.63 3.28
N ILE A 143 14.91 -1.08 2.94
CA ILE A 143 14.36 -2.40 3.24
C ILE A 143 14.01 -3.12 1.96
N PHE A 144 14.44 -4.37 1.81
CA PHE A 144 14.09 -5.24 0.70
C PHE A 144 13.04 -6.27 1.14
N VAL A 145 11.80 -6.10 0.67
CA VAL A 145 10.68 -7.01 0.96
C VAL A 145 10.47 -7.92 -0.23
N HIS A 146 10.54 -9.23 -0.03
CA HIS A 146 10.40 -10.16 -1.14
C HIS A 146 9.57 -11.40 -0.83
N CYS A 147 9.19 -12.09 -1.89
CA CYS A 147 8.67 -13.45 -1.86
C CYS A 147 9.26 -14.26 -3.03
N SER A 148 8.56 -15.25 -3.58
CA SER A 148 9.04 -15.99 -4.76
C SER A 148 8.96 -15.18 -6.06
N SER A 149 7.86 -14.43 -6.27
CA SER A 149 7.54 -13.74 -7.54
C SER A 149 7.09 -12.29 -7.39
N GLY A 150 7.21 -11.69 -6.19
CA GLY A 150 6.78 -10.31 -5.92
C GLY A 150 5.33 -10.16 -5.47
N ASN A 151 4.44 -11.09 -5.77
CA ASN A 151 3.00 -10.93 -5.51
C ASN A 151 2.64 -10.77 -4.02
N ARG A 152 3.23 -11.58 -3.12
CA ARG A 152 3.03 -11.45 -1.66
C ARG A 152 3.67 -10.16 -1.13
N ALA A 153 4.80 -9.75 -1.72
CA ALA A 153 5.46 -8.49 -1.38
C ALA A 153 4.57 -7.29 -1.73
N ALA A 154 3.90 -7.30 -2.88
CA ALA A 154 2.92 -6.27 -3.26
C ALA A 154 1.70 -6.24 -2.32
N VAL A 155 1.25 -7.40 -1.81
CA VAL A 155 0.19 -7.44 -0.77
C VAL A 155 0.67 -6.80 0.54
N ALA A 156 1.89 -7.10 0.97
CA ALA A 156 2.47 -6.49 2.18
C ALA A 156 2.61 -4.98 2.04
N LEU A 157 3.00 -4.50 0.86
CA LEU A 157 3.02 -3.07 0.54
C LEU A 157 1.64 -2.43 0.69
N ALA A 158 0.59 -3.03 0.08
CA ALA A 158 -0.77 -2.52 0.19
C ALA A 158 -1.22 -2.39 1.64
N VAL A 159 -1.00 -3.42 2.45
CA VAL A 159 -1.35 -3.42 3.88
C VAL A 159 -0.58 -2.34 4.63
N HIS A 160 0.72 -2.21 4.37
CA HIS A 160 1.56 -1.18 5.01
C HIS A 160 1.06 0.24 4.67
N LEU A 161 0.81 0.53 3.40
CA LEU A 161 0.33 1.84 2.97
C LEU A 161 -1.10 2.13 3.45
N THR A 162 -1.98 1.13 3.47
CA THR A 162 -3.33 1.28 4.06
C THR A 162 -3.25 1.70 5.52
N ARG A 163 -2.37 1.07 6.31
CA ARG A 163 -2.16 1.46 7.71
C ARG A 163 -1.54 2.84 7.85
N LYS A 164 -0.51 3.16 7.06
CA LYS A 164 0.26 4.40 7.15
C LYS A 164 -0.51 5.61 6.63
N LEU A 165 -1.26 5.45 5.54
CA LEU A 165 -1.90 6.55 4.80
C LEU A 165 -3.43 6.51 4.84
N GLY A 166 -4.05 5.47 5.41
CA GLY A 166 -5.51 5.33 5.45
C GLY A 166 -6.13 5.09 4.07
N LEU A 167 -5.41 4.42 3.15
CA LEU A 167 -5.89 4.15 1.80
C LEU A 167 -7.20 3.37 1.81
N THR A 168 -8.07 3.70 0.88
CA THR A 168 -9.24 2.89 0.55
C THR A 168 -8.84 1.54 -0.03
N GLN A 169 -9.78 0.58 -0.05
CA GLN A 169 -9.53 -0.74 -0.65
C GLN A 169 -9.08 -0.63 -2.12
N ASP A 170 -9.75 0.21 -2.90
CA ASP A 170 -9.46 0.35 -4.33
C ASP A 170 -8.10 0.99 -4.59
N GLU A 171 -7.72 2.00 -3.81
CA GLU A 171 -6.39 2.61 -3.84
C GLU A 171 -5.29 1.60 -3.50
N ALA A 172 -5.47 0.81 -2.44
CA ALA A 172 -4.51 -0.19 -2.02
C ALA A 172 -4.35 -1.30 -3.08
N VAL A 173 -5.44 -1.74 -3.71
CA VAL A 173 -5.41 -2.72 -4.80
C VAL A 173 -4.70 -2.13 -6.02
N SER A 174 -5.04 -0.92 -6.43
CA SER A 174 -4.41 -0.23 -7.58
C SER A 174 -2.89 -0.07 -7.38
N ILE A 175 -2.46 0.37 -6.20
CA ILE A 175 -1.03 0.48 -5.87
C ILE A 175 -0.33 -0.88 -5.95
N SER A 176 -0.95 -1.94 -5.42
CA SER A 176 -0.39 -3.29 -5.47
C SER A 176 -0.20 -3.78 -6.90
N GLU A 177 -1.19 -3.57 -7.77
CA GLU A 177 -1.13 -3.96 -9.17
C GLU A 177 0.00 -3.23 -9.90
N ARG A 178 0.18 -1.95 -9.65
CA ARG A 178 1.30 -1.17 -10.19
C ARG A 178 2.66 -1.57 -9.60
N SER A 179 2.67 -2.26 -8.46
CA SER A 179 3.87 -2.71 -7.74
C SER A 179 4.12 -4.23 -7.84
N GLY A 180 3.60 -4.89 -8.88
CA GLY A 180 3.92 -6.27 -9.19
C GLY A 180 2.90 -7.31 -8.71
N LEU A 181 1.70 -6.92 -8.30
CA LEU A 181 0.60 -7.85 -8.08
C LEU A 181 -0.02 -8.27 -9.43
N THR A 182 0.44 -9.37 -9.97
CA THR A 182 -0.01 -9.88 -11.27
C THR A 182 -0.88 -11.13 -11.18
N HIS A 183 -0.84 -11.82 -10.03
CA HIS A 183 -1.50 -13.12 -9.87
C HIS A 183 -2.97 -12.96 -9.41
N PRO A 184 -3.98 -13.39 -10.21
CA PRO A 184 -5.40 -13.15 -9.92
C PRO A 184 -5.86 -13.69 -8.55
N ASN A 185 -5.37 -14.88 -8.14
CA ASN A 185 -5.74 -15.43 -6.84
C ASN A 185 -5.16 -14.62 -5.67
N THR A 186 -3.95 -14.08 -5.81
CA THR A 186 -3.35 -13.21 -4.79
C THR A 186 -4.11 -11.89 -4.69
N ARG A 187 -4.55 -11.34 -5.83
CA ARG A 187 -5.44 -10.18 -5.88
C ARG A 187 -6.74 -10.42 -5.12
N LYS A 188 -7.41 -11.56 -5.36
CA LYS A 188 -8.64 -11.93 -4.62
C LYS A 188 -8.40 -12.01 -3.11
N LYS A 189 -7.27 -12.58 -2.70
CA LYS A 189 -6.88 -12.67 -1.29
C LYS A 189 -6.65 -11.29 -0.66
N LEU A 190 -6.01 -10.36 -1.39
CA LEU A 190 -5.84 -8.98 -0.92
C LEU A 190 -7.19 -8.29 -0.73
N ILE A 191 -8.09 -8.39 -1.71
CA ILE A 191 -9.43 -7.80 -1.62
C ILE A 191 -10.20 -8.34 -0.40
N ALA A 192 -10.16 -9.66 -0.18
CA ALA A 192 -10.79 -10.28 0.99
C ALA A 192 -10.20 -9.75 2.30
N LEU A 193 -8.87 -9.70 2.40
CA LEU A 193 -8.14 -9.18 3.56
C LEU A 193 -8.54 -7.74 3.89
N LEU A 194 -8.58 -6.86 2.89
CA LEU A 194 -8.93 -5.45 3.08
C LEU A 194 -10.41 -5.26 3.43
N LYS A 195 -11.30 -6.09 2.86
CA LYS A 195 -12.74 -6.05 3.13
C LYS A 195 -13.08 -6.50 4.55
N GLU A 196 -12.40 -7.52 5.08
CA GLU A 196 -12.57 -7.99 6.46
C GLU A 196 -11.96 -7.02 7.48
N GLY A 197 -11.16 -6.08 7.02
CA GLY A 197 -10.41 -5.14 7.84
C GLY A 197 -9.10 -5.73 8.37
N LEU A 198 -8.13 -4.87 8.58
CA LEU A 198 -6.80 -5.23 9.10
C LEU A 198 -6.85 -5.37 10.64
N LYS A 199 -7.71 -6.23 11.14
CA LYS A 199 -7.76 -6.55 12.57
C LYS A 199 -6.84 -7.75 12.85
N PRO A 200 -6.04 -7.70 13.94
CA PRO A 200 -5.20 -8.82 14.36
C PRO A 200 -6.02 -10.03 14.79
#